data_c2b1cca7c08adf8816be7e39bdc15af2
#
_entry.id   c2b1cca7c08adf8816be7e39bdc15af2
#
_cell.length_a   1.000
_cell.length_b   1.000
_cell.length_c   1.000
_cell.angle_alpha   90.00
_cell.angle_beta   90.00
_cell.angle_gamma   90.00
#
_symmetry.space_group_name_H-M   'P 1'
#
loop_
_entity.id
_entity.type
_entity.pdbx_description
1 polymer ?
#
loop_
_entity_poly.entity_id
_entity_poly.type
_entity_poly.pdbx_seq_one_letter_code
_entity_poly.pdbx_strand_id
1 'polypeptide(L)'
;MSWPPQVIVVAVDGSDQSQRAADLAASLARAHTSRLVMITVVRPPEGWWGVTGQPPSPEALSEALVEGQQEILRQAENRTDLSGIEYGTAEELGDPTSVILAACERESADLLVVGRRGAGLVERMVMGSVADRLAHHSPVPILIVP
;
A
#
# COMPACT_ATOMS: atom_id res chain seq x y z
N MET A 1 -14.72 -3.35 13.76
CA MET A 1 -15.06 -2.48 12.61
C MET A 1 -16.14 -1.49 13.02
N SER A 2 -15.94 -0.23 12.73
CA SER A 2 -16.90 0.82 12.99
C SER A 2 -17.25 1.59 11.70
N TRP A 3 -18.44 2.20 11.67
CA TRP A 3 -18.86 3.06 10.57
C TRP A 3 -19.56 4.31 11.10
N PRO A 4 -19.18 5.51 10.69
CA PRO A 4 -18.08 5.79 9.72
C PRO A 4 -16.71 5.32 10.22
N PRO A 5 -15.76 5.04 9.31
CA PRO A 5 -14.47 4.46 9.68
C PRO A 5 -13.67 5.39 10.58
N GLN A 6 -13.08 4.86 11.63
CA GLN A 6 -12.17 5.58 12.52
C GLN A 6 -10.72 5.47 12.04
N VAL A 7 -10.36 4.33 11.46
CA VAL A 7 -9.03 4.06 10.92
C VAL A 7 -9.15 3.55 9.49
N ILE A 8 -8.47 4.24 8.58
CA ILE A 8 -8.41 3.89 7.15
C ILE A 8 -6.98 3.50 6.83
N VAL A 9 -6.79 2.31 6.25
CA VAL A 9 -5.50 1.88 5.70
C VAL A 9 -5.54 2.02 4.18
N VAL A 10 -4.52 2.61 3.59
CA VAL A 10 -4.36 2.68 2.13
C VAL A 10 -3.01 2.10 1.72
N ALA A 11 -3.01 1.20 0.76
CA ALA A 11 -1.80 0.63 0.20
C ALA A 11 -1.32 1.44 -1.01
N VAL A 12 -0.04 1.81 -1.00
CA VAL A 12 0.60 2.58 -2.08
C VAL A 12 1.82 1.84 -2.61
N ASP A 13 1.98 1.82 -3.93
CA ASP A 13 3.06 1.12 -4.63
C ASP A 13 3.76 1.99 -5.71
N GLY A 14 3.46 3.29 -5.74
CA GLY A 14 3.99 4.23 -6.71
C GLY A 14 3.20 4.30 -8.03
N SER A 15 2.19 3.45 -8.22
CA SER A 15 1.33 3.50 -9.40
C SER A 15 0.34 4.66 -9.35
N ASP A 16 -0.19 5.08 -10.50
CA ASP A 16 -1.20 6.13 -10.58
C ASP A 16 -2.50 5.69 -9.90
N GLN A 17 -2.86 4.42 -9.98
CA GLN A 17 -4.03 3.87 -9.30
C GLN A 17 -3.88 3.96 -7.78
N SER A 18 -2.72 3.63 -7.24
CA SER A 18 -2.48 3.74 -5.80
C SER A 18 -2.44 5.20 -5.34
N GLN A 19 -2.00 6.14 -6.19
CA GLN A 19 -2.08 7.56 -5.87
C GLN A 19 -3.54 8.03 -5.81
N ARG A 20 -4.37 7.61 -6.74
CA ARG A 20 -5.82 7.92 -6.67
C ARG A 20 -6.47 7.30 -5.44
N ALA A 21 -6.04 6.10 -5.05
CA ALA A 21 -6.49 5.47 -3.82
C ALA A 21 -6.09 6.29 -2.59
N ALA A 22 -4.85 6.79 -2.54
CA ALA A 22 -4.37 7.65 -1.46
C ALA A 22 -5.16 8.97 -1.38
N ASP A 23 -5.41 9.60 -2.53
CA ASP A 23 -6.19 10.85 -2.59
C ASP A 23 -7.62 10.66 -2.08
N LEU A 24 -8.26 9.56 -2.48
CA LEU A 24 -9.61 9.23 -2.02
C LEU A 24 -9.64 8.88 -0.53
N ALA A 25 -8.67 8.09 -0.07
CA ALA A 25 -8.55 7.74 1.35
C ALA A 25 -8.35 8.99 2.22
N ALA A 26 -7.52 9.94 1.78
CA ALA A 26 -7.33 11.21 2.46
C ALA A 26 -8.61 12.04 2.51
N SER A 27 -9.36 12.09 1.41
CA SER A 27 -10.66 12.78 1.37
C SER A 27 -11.67 12.18 2.35
N LEU A 28 -11.73 10.85 2.42
CA LEU A 28 -12.59 10.14 3.38
C LEU A 28 -12.13 10.38 4.81
N ALA A 29 -10.82 10.30 5.07
CA ALA A 29 -10.27 10.54 6.40
C ALA A 29 -10.61 11.96 6.89
N ARG A 30 -10.51 12.95 6.03
CA ARG A 30 -10.88 14.34 6.37
C ARG A 30 -12.37 14.48 6.64
N ALA A 31 -13.22 13.86 5.80
CA ALA A 31 -14.66 13.95 5.92
C ALA A 31 -15.19 13.31 7.22
N HIS A 32 -14.53 12.28 7.71
CA HIS A 32 -14.98 11.50 8.87
C HIS A 32 -14.08 11.66 10.11
N THR A 33 -13.06 12.51 10.03
CA THR A 33 -12.07 12.68 11.10
C THR A 33 -11.39 11.36 11.46
N SER A 34 -11.09 10.56 10.43
CA SER A 34 -10.43 9.26 10.59
C SER A 34 -8.91 9.43 10.62
N ARG A 35 -8.23 8.51 11.30
CA ARG A 35 -6.78 8.34 11.16
C ARG A 35 -6.47 7.60 9.86
N LEU A 36 -5.50 8.07 9.10
CA LEU A 36 -5.05 7.46 7.85
C LEU A 36 -3.71 6.75 8.06
N VAL A 37 -3.59 5.51 7.61
CA VAL A 37 -2.32 4.78 7.59
C VAL A 37 -1.97 4.45 6.14
N MET A 38 -0.87 5.01 5.65
CA MET A 38 -0.34 4.73 4.32
C MET A 38 0.72 3.64 4.42
N ILE A 39 0.49 2.51 3.78
CA ILE A 39 1.41 1.37 3.81
C ILE A 39 1.98 1.07 2.43
N THR A 40 3.27 0.82 2.35
CA THR A 40 3.91 0.23 1.18
C THR A 40 4.52 -1.11 1.54
N VAL A 41 4.32 -2.09 0.65
CA VAL A 41 4.86 -3.44 0.82
C VAL A 41 5.70 -3.78 -0.39
N VAL A 42 6.93 -4.20 -0.16
CA VAL A 42 7.83 -4.66 -1.22
C VAL A 42 8.09 -6.14 -1.04
N ARG A 43 7.88 -6.88 -2.12
CA ARG A 43 8.31 -8.27 -2.21
C ARG A 43 9.78 -8.31 -2.62
N PRO A 44 10.66 -8.95 -1.83
CA PRO A 44 12.04 -9.16 -2.26
C PRO A 44 12.05 -9.90 -3.61
N PRO A 45 12.87 -9.44 -4.60
CA PRO A 45 12.92 -10.09 -5.90
C PRO A 45 13.51 -11.50 -5.77
N GLU A 46 12.76 -12.50 -6.23
CA GLU A 46 13.27 -13.86 -6.35
C GLU A 46 14.20 -13.95 -7.57
N GLY A 47 15.41 -14.50 -7.38
CA GLY A 47 16.35 -14.75 -8.48
C GLY A 47 17.03 -13.51 -9.07
N TRP A 48 17.10 -12.43 -8.35
CA TRP A 48 17.70 -11.15 -8.82
C TRP A 48 19.19 -11.23 -9.14
N TRP A 49 19.90 -12.25 -8.67
CA TRP A 49 21.33 -12.46 -8.89
C TRP A 49 21.71 -13.02 -10.28
N GLY A 50 20.74 -13.24 -11.16
CA GLY A 50 21.00 -13.78 -12.50
C GLY A 50 21.72 -12.86 -13.47
N VAL A 51 21.80 -11.55 -13.19
CA VAL A 51 22.39 -10.56 -14.11
C VAL A 51 23.87 -10.28 -13.80
N THR A 52 24.30 -10.40 -12.57
CA THR A 52 25.68 -10.07 -12.13
C THR A 52 26.51 -11.29 -11.73
N GLY A 53 25.92 -12.49 -11.72
CA GLY A 53 26.62 -13.73 -11.34
C GLY A 53 26.94 -13.86 -9.85
N GLN A 54 26.68 -12.86 -9.03
CA GLN A 54 26.82 -12.91 -7.57
C GLN A 54 25.62 -12.27 -6.89
N PRO A 55 25.06 -12.90 -5.85
CA PRO A 55 24.01 -12.26 -5.07
C PRO A 55 24.59 -11.01 -4.38
N PRO A 56 23.81 -9.89 -4.33
CA PRO A 56 24.17 -8.77 -3.48
C PRO A 56 24.22 -9.24 -2.02
N SER A 57 25.01 -8.57 -1.20
CA SER A 57 24.99 -8.86 0.23
C SER A 57 23.58 -8.62 0.78
N PRO A 58 23.13 -9.39 1.80
CA PRO A 58 21.83 -9.16 2.41
C PRO A 58 21.63 -7.72 2.89
N GLU A 59 22.69 -7.09 3.36
CA GLU A 59 22.67 -5.69 3.80
C GLU A 59 22.43 -4.73 2.62
N ALA A 60 23.17 -4.90 1.51
CA ALA A 60 23.00 -4.05 0.32
C ALA A 60 21.62 -4.19 -0.30
N LEU A 61 21.07 -5.40 -0.34
CA LEU A 61 19.70 -5.65 -0.81
C LEU A 61 18.66 -5.00 0.11
N SER A 62 18.82 -5.15 1.42
CA SER A 62 17.95 -4.55 2.41
C SER A 62 17.95 -3.02 2.31
N GLU A 63 19.13 -2.41 2.21
CA GLU A 63 19.26 -0.95 2.04
C GLU A 63 18.54 -0.46 0.77
N ALA A 64 18.76 -1.13 -0.36
CA ALA A 64 18.12 -0.75 -1.63
C ALA A 64 16.59 -0.86 -1.58
N LEU A 65 16.06 -1.90 -0.94
CA LEU A 65 14.61 -2.09 -0.77
C LEU A 65 14.01 -1.02 0.15
N VAL A 66 14.67 -0.71 1.25
CA VAL A 66 14.24 0.33 2.19
C VAL A 66 14.22 1.70 1.53
N GLU A 67 15.27 2.05 0.79
CA GLU A 67 15.31 3.32 0.04
C GLU A 67 14.17 3.42 -0.97
N GLY A 68 13.88 2.35 -1.70
CA GLY A 68 12.78 2.29 -2.65
C GLY A 68 11.41 2.48 -1.98
N GLN A 69 11.20 1.87 -0.83
CA GLN A 69 9.97 2.02 -0.04
C GLN A 69 9.81 3.44 0.50
N GLN A 70 10.87 4.01 1.04
CA GLN A 70 10.87 5.38 1.55
C GLN A 70 10.53 6.37 0.44
N GLU A 71 11.05 6.18 -0.77
CA GLU A 71 10.75 7.03 -1.91
C GLU A 71 9.27 6.92 -2.33
N ILE A 72 8.71 5.73 -2.37
CA ILE A 72 7.28 5.51 -2.66
C ILE A 72 6.40 6.25 -1.66
N LEU A 73 6.67 6.09 -0.37
CA LEU A 73 5.91 6.77 0.69
C LEU A 73 6.09 8.29 0.63
N ARG A 74 7.31 8.76 0.43
CA ARG A 74 7.59 10.20 0.32
C ARG A 74 6.85 10.83 -0.85
N GLN A 75 6.83 10.18 -2.00
CA GLN A 75 6.07 10.66 -3.16
C GLN A 75 4.57 10.66 -2.88
N ALA A 76 4.04 9.63 -2.26
CA ALA A 76 2.64 9.56 -1.89
C ALA A 76 2.27 10.68 -0.91
N GLU A 77 3.07 10.91 0.13
CA GLU A 77 2.88 12.02 1.08
C GLU A 77 2.90 13.39 0.38
N ASN A 78 3.86 13.62 -0.51
CA ASN A 78 4.01 14.89 -1.22
C ASN A 78 2.89 15.16 -2.23
N ARG A 79 2.30 14.12 -2.80
CA ARG A 79 1.27 14.20 -3.84
C ARG A 79 -0.15 14.15 -3.30
N THR A 80 -0.33 13.80 -2.03
CA THR A 80 -1.62 13.68 -1.37
C THR A 80 -1.83 14.88 -0.45
N ASP A 81 -3.00 15.50 -0.51
CA ASP A 81 -3.37 16.55 0.45
C ASP A 81 -3.70 15.92 1.80
N LEU A 82 -2.75 15.97 2.72
CA LEU A 82 -2.86 15.41 4.07
C LEU A 82 -3.20 16.48 5.13
N SER A 83 -3.51 17.70 4.72
CA SER A 83 -3.85 18.78 5.64
C SER A 83 -5.08 18.45 6.50
N GLY A 84 -4.96 18.67 7.81
CA GLY A 84 -6.04 18.40 8.76
C GLY A 84 -6.33 16.92 9.02
N ILE A 85 -5.45 16.00 8.59
CA ILE A 85 -5.61 14.57 8.78
C ILE A 85 -4.53 14.07 9.75
N GLU A 86 -4.93 13.28 10.75
CA GLU A 86 -3.99 12.46 11.51
C GLU A 86 -3.55 11.29 10.65
N TYR A 87 -2.27 11.19 10.31
CA TYR A 87 -1.78 10.09 9.49
C TYR A 87 -0.45 9.52 9.98
N GLY A 88 -0.19 8.28 9.57
CA GLY A 88 1.08 7.60 9.75
C GLY A 88 1.44 6.82 8.50
N THR A 89 2.69 6.38 8.44
CA THR A 89 3.22 5.56 7.34
C THR A 89 3.82 4.26 7.87
N ALA A 90 3.78 3.22 7.05
CA ALA A 90 4.38 1.93 7.37
C ALA A 90 5.09 1.36 6.15
N GLU A 91 6.28 0.82 6.37
CA GLU A 91 7.11 0.14 5.38
C GLU A 91 7.23 -1.33 5.79
N GLU A 92 6.86 -2.23 4.89
CA GLU A 92 6.86 -3.66 5.19
C GLU A 92 7.47 -4.46 4.04
N LEU A 93 8.13 -5.57 4.38
CA LEU A 93 8.66 -6.54 3.41
C LEU A 93 7.84 -7.83 3.49
N GLY A 94 7.54 -8.42 2.36
CA GLY A 94 6.87 -9.71 2.30
C GLY A 94 5.87 -9.85 1.17
N ASP A 95 4.95 -10.78 1.32
CA ASP A 95 3.83 -10.94 0.40
C ASP A 95 2.82 -9.80 0.60
N PRO A 96 2.55 -8.98 -0.42
CA PRO A 96 1.72 -7.80 -0.26
C PRO A 96 0.35 -8.08 0.35
N THR A 97 -0.34 -9.11 -0.10
CA THR A 97 -1.66 -9.45 0.43
C THR A 97 -1.63 -9.75 1.92
N SER A 98 -0.76 -10.68 2.32
CA SER A 98 -0.66 -11.11 3.73
C SER A 98 -0.24 -9.97 4.65
N VAL A 99 0.72 -9.15 4.20
CA VAL A 99 1.25 -8.04 4.98
C VAL A 99 0.22 -6.92 5.14
N ILE A 100 -0.50 -6.58 4.07
CA ILE A 100 -1.57 -5.56 4.15
C ILE A 100 -2.69 -6.00 5.09
N LEU A 101 -3.11 -7.27 5.01
CA LEU A 101 -4.14 -7.80 5.92
C LEU A 101 -3.68 -7.78 7.38
N ALA A 102 -2.44 -8.18 7.64
CA ALA A 102 -1.85 -8.10 8.99
C ALA A 102 -1.76 -6.65 9.49
N ALA A 103 -1.46 -5.70 8.61
CA ALA A 103 -1.47 -4.28 8.96
C ALA A 103 -2.88 -3.79 9.29
N CYS A 104 -3.90 -4.20 8.56
CA CYS A 104 -5.29 -3.87 8.89
C CYS A 104 -5.69 -4.37 10.29
N GLU A 105 -5.28 -5.57 10.65
CA GLU A 105 -5.52 -6.12 11.99
C GLU A 105 -4.76 -5.33 13.07
N ARG A 106 -3.47 -5.11 12.86
CA ARG A 106 -2.59 -4.40 13.80
C ARG A 106 -3.07 -2.98 14.08
N GLU A 107 -3.50 -2.27 13.03
CA GLU A 107 -3.98 -0.89 13.14
C GLU A 107 -5.45 -0.80 13.56
N SER A 108 -6.14 -1.92 13.69
CA SER A 108 -7.58 -1.97 13.92
C SER A 108 -8.35 -1.18 12.86
N ALA A 109 -8.01 -1.41 11.60
CA ALA A 109 -8.61 -0.70 10.47
C ALA A 109 -10.11 -0.99 10.34
N ASP A 110 -10.87 0.03 9.96
CA ASP A 110 -12.29 -0.06 9.64
C ASP A 110 -12.54 -0.06 8.12
N LEU A 111 -11.56 0.37 7.34
CA LEU A 111 -11.63 0.43 5.88
C LEU A 111 -10.23 0.23 5.29
N LEU A 112 -10.13 -0.61 4.27
CA LEU A 112 -8.95 -0.76 3.42
C LEU A 112 -9.22 -0.12 2.05
N VAL A 113 -8.29 0.73 1.58
CA VAL A 113 -8.36 1.36 0.27
C VAL A 113 -7.17 0.92 -0.57
N VAL A 114 -7.43 0.47 -1.79
CA VAL A 114 -6.38 0.00 -2.70
C VAL A 114 -6.67 0.43 -4.13
N GLY A 115 -5.62 0.57 -4.94
CA GLY A 115 -5.78 0.70 -6.38
C GLY A 115 -6.25 -0.62 -7.00
N ARG A 116 -7.03 -0.54 -8.05
CA ARG A 116 -7.52 -1.72 -8.78
C ARG A 116 -6.38 -2.52 -9.41
N ARG A 117 -5.31 -1.83 -9.86
CA ARG A 117 -4.10 -2.41 -10.43
C ARG A 117 -2.88 -1.77 -9.78
N GLY A 118 -1.78 -2.50 -9.70
CA GLY A 118 -0.50 -2.00 -9.21
C GLY A 118 0.46 -1.63 -10.33
N ALA A 119 1.69 -1.28 -9.93
CA ALA A 119 2.78 -1.00 -10.87
C ALA A 119 3.10 -2.22 -11.73
N GLY A 120 3.33 -2.02 -13.02
CA GLY A 120 3.81 -3.04 -13.96
C GLY A 120 2.74 -3.97 -14.53
N LEU A 121 1.46 -3.71 -14.33
CA LEU A 121 0.39 -4.52 -14.92
C LEU A 121 -0.01 -4.03 -16.32
N VAL A 122 -0.33 -5.00 -17.18
CA VAL A 122 -0.77 -4.76 -18.55
C VAL A 122 -2.20 -4.18 -18.55
N GLU A 123 -2.46 -3.19 -19.40
CA GLU A 123 -3.73 -2.43 -19.49
C GLU A 123 -5.00 -3.30 -19.62
N ARG A 124 -4.86 -4.56 -20.05
CA ARG A 124 -5.99 -5.45 -20.31
C ARG A 124 -6.53 -6.19 -19.10
N MET A 125 -5.86 -6.11 -17.96
CA MET A 125 -6.33 -6.78 -16.75
C MET A 125 -7.36 -5.90 -16.04
N VAL A 126 -8.54 -6.46 -15.78
CA VAL A 126 -9.64 -5.76 -15.11
C VAL A 126 -9.28 -5.48 -13.64
N MET A 127 -8.56 -6.41 -12.98
CA MET A 127 -8.13 -6.28 -11.59
C MET A 127 -6.74 -6.89 -11.40
N GLY A 128 -5.90 -6.22 -10.61
CA GLY A 128 -4.58 -6.75 -10.23
C GLY A 128 -4.67 -7.89 -9.23
N SER A 129 -3.66 -8.75 -9.21
CA SER A 129 -3.63 -9.93 -8.34
C SER A 129 -3.72 -9.59 -6.86
N VAL A 130 -3.08 -8.50 -6.41
CA VAL A 130 -3.12 -8.06 -5.02
C VAL A 130 -4.53 -7.57 -4.66
N ALA A 131 -5.12 -6.68 -5.46
CA ALA A 131 -6.47 -6.18 -5.24
C ALA A 131 -7.51 -7.30 -5.23
N ASP A 132 -7.39 -8.26 -6.15
CA ASP A 132 -8.28 -9.43 -6.23
C ASP A 132 -8.18 -10.29 -4.96
N ARG A 133 -6.97 -10.62 -4.54
CA ARG A 133 -6.75 -11.42 -3.32
C ARG A 133 -7.20 -10.69 -2.06
N LEU A 134 -6.97 -9.38 -1.97
CA LEU A 134 -7.45 -8.57 -0.86
C LEU A 134 -8.98 -8.54 -0.82
N ALA A 135 -9.65 -8.41 -1.97
CA ALA A 135 -11.10 -8.43 -2.05
C ALA A 135 -11.69 -9.76 -1.51
N HIS A 136 -10.99 -10.88 -1.74
CA HIS A 136 -11.44 -12.19 -1.27
C HIS A 136 -11.16 -12.46 0.22
N HIS A 137 -10.14 -11.83 0.79
CA HIS A 137 -9.64 -12.19 2.12
C HIS A 137 -9.69 -11.06 3.15
N SER A 138 -10.11 -9.85 2.78
CA SER A 138 -10.14 -8.73 3.71
C SER A 138 -11.12 -8.95 4.86
N PRO A 139 -10.67 -8.80 6.12
CA PRO A 139 -11.56 -8.85 7.28
C PRO A 139 -12.36 -7.56 7.48
N VAL A 140 -12.06 -6.52 6.69
CA VAL A 140 -12.73 -5.21 6.75
C VAL A 140 -13.26 -4.82 5.37
N PRO A 141 -14.22 -3.89 5.29
CA PRO A 141 -14.64 -3.33 4.01
C PRO A 141 -13.45 -2.87 3.19
N ILE A 142 -13.48 -3.13 1.88
CA ILE A 142 -12.43 -2.73 0.94
C ILE A 142 -13.00 -1.82 -0.13
N LEU A 143 -12.30 -0.74 -0.41
CA LEU A 143 -12.59 0.19 -1.50
C LEU A 143 -11.51 0.04 -2.57
N ILE A 144 -11.91 -0.39 -3.75
CA ILE A 144 -11.01 -0.60 -4.89
C ILE A 144 -11.16 0.56 -5.86
N VAL A 145 -10.08 1.28 -6.09
CA VAL A 145 -10.06 2.53 -6.88
C VAL A 145 -9.47 2.26 -8.26
N PRO A 146 -10.20 2.56 -9.34
CA PRO A 146 -9.68 2.39 -10.70
C PRO A 146 -8.53 3.33 -11.04
#